data_687b228d328330d79dfa4f04b60115ca
#
_entry.id   687b228d328330d79dfa4f04b60115ca
#
_cell.length_a   1.000
_cell.length_b   1.000
_cell.length_c   1.000
_cell.angle_alpha   90.00
_cell.angle_beta   90.00
_cell.angle_gamma   90.00
#
_symmetry.space_group_name_H-M   'P 1'
#
loop_
_entity.id
_entity.type
_entity.pdbx_description
1 polymer ?
#
loop_
_entity_poly.entity_id
_entity_poly.type
_entity_poly.pdbx_seq_one_letter_code
_entity_poly.pdbx_strand_id
1 'polypeptide(L)'
;MTETEFLALVDQVLESIESQADDWAASQDVDIETSRSGNVLTLVFEDGTHVVVNSQASMQEIWLAARSGGFHYRYDGQHWNDTRGGPQLPEALSQICSEAAGVPVSLRL
;
A
#
# COMPACT_ATOMS: atom_id res chain seq x y z
N MET A 1 16.36 13.13 2.57
CA MET A 1 15.16 13.62 3.33
C MET A 1 15.35 13.30 4.80
N THR A 2 14.88 14.16 5.68
CA THR A 2 14.95 13.90 7.12
C THR A 2 13.96 12.81 7.51
N GLU A 3 14.13 12.24 8.71
CA GLU A 3 13.18 11.27 9.22
C GLU A 3 11.77 11.87 9.35
N THR A 4 11.68 13.11 9.84
CA THR A 4 10.40 13.82 9.96
C THR A 4 9.72 13.98 8.60
N GLU A 5 10.47 14.37 7.58
CA GLU A 5 9.94 14.49 6.21
C GLU A 5 9.49 13.14 5.67
N PHE A 6 10.29 12.10 5.90
CA PHE A 6 9.94 10.75 5.47
C PHE A 6 8.65 10.26 6.13
N LEU A 7 8.51 10.43 7.45
CA LEU A 7 7.33 9.99 8.18
C LEU A 7 6.07 10.76 7.76
N ALA A 8 6.21 12.06 7.47
CA ALA A 8 5.10 12.85 6.95
C ALA A 8 4.65 12.36 5.57
N LEU A 9 5.60 12.01 4.72
CA LEU A 9 5.31 11.46 3.38
C LEU A 9 4.63 10.09 3.49
N VAL A 10 5.11 9.22 4.37
CA VAL A 10 4.49 7.91 4.65
C VAL A 10 3.05 8.08 5.13
N ASP A 11 2.82 9.02 6.04
CA ASP A 11 1.48 9.31 6.55
C ASP A 11 0.51 9.64 5.40
N GLN A 12 0.93 10.48 4.47
CA GLN A 12 0.13 10.82 3.29
C GLN A 12 -0.14 9.60 2.42
N VAL A 13 0.86 8.76 2.21
CA VAL A 13 0.72 7.55 1.39
C VAL A 13 -0.27 6.59 2.03
N LEU A 14 -0.12 6.29 3.32
CA LEU A 14 -1.01 5.36 4.01
C LEU A 14 -2.45 5.89 4.08
N GLU A 15 -2.62 7.18 4.33
CA GLU A 15 -3.94 7.81 4.32
C GLU A 15 -4.60 7.72 2.94
N SER A 16 -3.84 7.94 1.88
CA SER A 16 -4.34 7.84 0.51
C SER A 16 -4.78 6.41 0.17
N ILE A 17 -3.97 5.42 0.54
CA ILE A 17 -4.31 4.01 0.31
C ILE A 17 -5.60 3.64 1.06
N GLU A 18 -5.69 4.02 2.31
CA GLU A 18 -6.88 3.74 3.13
C GLU A 18 -8.14 4.37 2.54
N SER A 19 -8.05 5.63 2.15
CA SER A 19 -9.16 6.35 1.53
C SER A 19 -9.62 5.71 0.22
N GLN A 20 -8.67 5.29 -0.63
CA GLN A 20 -9.00 4.62 -1.89
C GLN A 20 -9.62 3.24 -1.66
N ALA A 21 -9.13 2.50 -0.67
CA ALA A 21 -9.72 1.21 -0.30
C ALA A 21 -11.17 1.37 0.20
N ASP A 22 -11.45 2.39 0.99
CA ASP A 22 -12.81 2.71 1.43
C ASP A 22 -13.71 3.04 0.24
N ASP A 23 -13.17 3.72 -0.77
CA ASP A 23 -13.87 4.03 -2.01
C ASP A 23 -14.24 2.75 -2.79
N TRP A 24 -13.33 1.77 -2.85
CA TRP A 24 -13.62 0.49 -3.50
C TRP A 24 -14.80 -0.21 -2.81
N ALA A 25 -14.84 -0.18 -1.48
CA ALA A 25 -15.93 -0.77 -0.73
C ALA A 25 -17.26 -0.07 -1.02
N ALA A 26 -17.23 1.26 -1.12
CA ALA A 26 -18.44 2.06 -1.31
C ALA A 26 -18.95 2.03 -2.76
N SER A 27 -18.05 2.10 -3.75
CA SER A 27 -18.43 2.29 -5.16
C SER A 27 -18.34 1.03 -6.01
N GLN A 28 -17.52 0.04 -5.61
CA GLN A 28 -17.31 -1.19 -6.37
C GLN A 28 -17.77 -2.45 -5.62
N ASP A 29 -18.38 -2.26 -4.46
CA ASP A 29 -18.90 -3.36 -3.63
C ASP A 29 -17.82 -4.38 -3.26
N VAL A 30 -16.60 -3.92 -3.05
CA VAL A 30 -15.49 -4.76 -2.61
C VAL A 30 -15.57 -4.96 -1.12
N ASP A 31 -15.55 -6.21 -0.67
CA ASP A 31 -15.54 -6.54 0.75
C ASP A 31 -14.10 -6.45 1.27
N ILE A 32 -13.77 -5.33 1.89
CA ILE A 32 -12.44 -5.02 2.39
C ILE A 32 -12.55 -4.31 3.74
N GLU A 33 -11.72 -4.71 4.69
CA GLU A 33 -11.57 -4.01 5.96
C GLU A 33 -10.20 -3.35 6.00
N THR A 34 -10.16 -2.09 6.43
CA THR A 34 -8.92 -1.36 6.61
C THR A 34 -8.67 -1.12 8.09
N SER A 35 -7.41 -1.26 8.49
CA SER A 35 -6.99 -1.02 9.87
C SER A 35 -5.62 -0.35 9.84
N ARG A 36 -5.48 0.74 10.58
CA ARG A 36 -4.21 1.45 10.66
C ARG A 36 -3.80 1.63 12.11
N SER A 37 -2.54 1.27 12.40
CA SER A 37 -1.92 1.50 13.69
C SER A 37 -0.55 2.14 13.45
N GLY A 38 -0.43 3.44 13.76
CA GLY A 38 0.80 4.18 13.49
C GLY A 38 1.15 4.17 12.01
N ASN A 39 2.32 3.63 11.69
CA ASN A 39 2.84 3.54 10.32
C ASN A 39 2.63 2.14 9.69
N VAL A 40 1.62 1.42 10.16
CA VAL A 40 1.24 0.11 9.63
C VAL A 40 -0.21 0.16 9.19
N LEU A 41 -0.45 -0.10 7.91
CA LEU A 41 -1.79 -0.21 7.33
C LEU A 41 -2.02 -1.65 6.92
N THR A 42 -3.14 -2.23 7.35
CA THR A 42 -3.53 -3.58 6.99
C THR A 42 -4.84 -3.54 6.22
N LEU A 43 -4.86 -4.21 5.08
CA LEU A 43 -6.07 -4.41 4.26
C LEU A 43 -6.42 -5.89 4.33
N VAL A 44 -7.66 -6.21 4.70
CA VAL A 44 -8.13 -7.60 4.78
C VAL A 44 -9.28 -7.77 3.81
N PHE A 45 -9.14 -8.69 2.88
CA PHE A 45 -10.14 -8.97 1.84
C PHE A 45 -11.03 -10.14 2.25
N GLU A 46 -12.17 -10.31 1.57
CA GLU A 46 -13.16 -11.34 1.88
C GLU A 46 -12.56 -12.76 1.87
N ASP A 47 -11.62 -13.01 0.96
CA ASP A 47 -10.97 -14.32 0.85
C ASP A 47 -9.93 -14.59 1.96
N GLY A 48 -9.77 -13.67 2.91
CA GLY A 48 -8.81 -13.76 3.99
C GLY A 48 -7.42 -13.25 3.64
N THR A 49 -7.22 -12.72 2.44
CA THR A 49 -5.93 -12.15 2.04
C THR A 49 -5.63 -10.89 2.85
N HIS A 50 -4.45 -10.86 3.46
CA HIS A 50 -3.95 -9.69 4.17
C HIS A 50 -2.90 -9.00 3.31
N VAL A 51 -3.04 -7.68 3.17
CA VAL A 51 -2.05 -6.82 2.51
C VAL A 51 -1.59 -5.81 3.56
N VAL A 52 -0.31 -5.83 3.87
CA VAL A 52 0.26 -4.98 4.93
C VAL A 52 1.26 -4.01 4.31
N VAL A 53 1.06 -2.72 4.57
CA VAL A 53 1.96 -1.66 4.12
C VAL A 53 2.51 -0.96 5.36
N ASN A 54 3.83 -0.97 5.53
CA ASN A 54 4.44 -0.32 6.67
C ASN A 54 5.72 0.42 6.29
N SER A 55 6.13 1.36 7.12
CA SER A 55 7.36 2.11 6.91
C SER A 55 8.52 1.53 7.70
N GLN A 56 9.72 1.66 7.12
CA GLN A 56 10.99 1.40 7.80
C GLN A 56 11.79 2.69 7.79
N ALA A 57 11.69 3.45 8.87
CA ALA A 57 12.28 4.80 8.94
C ALA A 57 13.80 4.79 8.82
N SER A 58 14.47 3.78 9.41
CA SER A 58 15.93 3.67 9.36
C SER A 58 16.46 3.48 7.94
N MET A 59 15.67 2.90 7.06
CA MET A 59 16.03 2.67 5.66
C MET A 59 15.33 3.63 4.71
N GLN A 60 14.41 4.44 5.22
CA GLN A 60 13.54 5.31 4.42
C GLN A 60 12.85 4.54 3.30
N GLU A 61 12.24 3.41 3.66
CA GLU A 61 11.53 2.55 2.74
C GLU A 61 10.09 2.32 3.20
N ILE A 62 9.21 2.07 2.25
CA ILE A 62 7.90 1.48 2.50
C ILE A 62 8.00 -0.01 2.15
N TRP A 63 7.54 -0.86 3.07
CA TRP A 63 7.51 -2.30 2.89
C TRP A 63 6.08 -2.77 2.68
N LEU A 64 5.92 -3.65 1.70
CA LEU A 64 4.63 -4.25 1.34
C LEU A 64 4.74 -5.75 1.52
N ALA A 65 3.83 -6.32 2.30
CA ALA A 65 3.73 -7.78 2.48
C ALA A 65 2.36 -8.25 2.01
N ALA A 66 2.36 -9.28 1.18
CA ALA A 66 1.15 -9.88 0.64
C ALA A 66 1.39 -11.38 0.43
N ARG A 67 0.36 -12.08 -0.06
CA ARG A 67 0.46 -13.52 -0.32
C ARG A 67 1.58 -13.84 -1.33
N SER A 68 1.81 -12.96 -2.28
CA SER A 68 2.84 -13.12 -3.32
C SER A 68 4.26 -12.87 -2.83
N GLY A 69 4.46 -12.32 -1.63
CA GLY A 69 5.78 -12.07 -1.06
C GLY A 69 5.90 -10.71 -0.40
N GLY A 70 7.15 -10.33 -0.13
CA GLY A 70 7.49 -9.05 0.47
C GLY A 70 8.26 -8.18 -0.52
N PHE A 71 7.96 -6.89 -0.51
CA PHE A 71 8.54 -5.92 -1.45
C PHE A 71 8.93 -4.66 -0.72
N HIS A 72 10.03 -4.01 -1.15
CA HIS A 72 10.55 -2.79 -0.54
C HIS A 72 10.57 -1.68 -1.58
N TYR A 73 10.15 -0.49 -1.19
CA TYR A 73 10.07 0.66 -2.10
C TYR A 73 10.79 1.86 -1.52
N ARG A 74 11.56 2.54 -2.39
CA ARG A 74 12.23 3.80 -2.06
C ARG A 74 11.66 4.92 -2.90
N TYR A 75 11.59 6.09 -2.27
CA TYR A 75 11.10 7.30 -2.92
C TYR A 75 12.25 8.04 -3.60
N ASP A 76 12.07 8.37 -4.89
CA ASP A 76 13.08 9.08 -5.68
C ASP A 76 12.79 10.58 -5.82
N GLY A 77 11.77 11.08 -5.11
CA GLY A 77 11.28 12.45 -5.22
C GLY A 77 9.97 12.56 -6.00
N GLN A 78 9.60 11.53 -6.74
CA GLN A 78 8.37 11.47 -7.54
C GLN A 78 7.63 10.14 -7.40
N HIS A 79 8.38 9.03 -7.34
CA HIS A 79 7.81 7.69 -7.38
C HIS A 79 8.39 6.81 -6.27
N TRP A 80 7.59 5.83 -5.86
CA TRP A 80 8.03 4.77 -4.96
C TRP A 80 8.45 3.57 -5.79
N ASN A 81 9.75 3.40 -5.94
CA ASN A 81 10.34 2.37 -6.80
C ASN A 81 10.71 1.12 -6.02
N ASP A 82 10.38 -0.04 -6.58
CA ASP A 82 10.79 -1.34 -6.04
C ASP A 82 12.33 -1.42 -6.04
N THR A 83 12.93 -1.75 -4.90
CA THR A 83 14.38 -1.87 -4.77
C THR A 83 14.95 -3.00 -5.61
N ARG A 84 14.11 -3.91 -6.10
CA ARG A 84 14.51 -5.03 -6.97
C ARG A 84 14.14 -4.81 -8.43
N GLY A 85 13.65 -3.62 -8.79
CA GLY A 85 13.34 -3.26 -10.17
C GLY A 85 12.00 -3.74 -10.68
N GLY A 86 11.09 -4.18 -9.80
CA GLY A 86 9.72 -4.54 -10.17
C GLY A 86 8.83 -3.32 -10.37
N PRO A 87 7.50 -3.51 -10.49
CA PRO A 87 6.56 -2.40 -10.63
C PRO A 87 6.64 -1.44 -9.44
N GLN A 88 6.32 -0.17 -9.67
CA GLN A 88 6.22 0.82 -8.61
C GLN A 88 5.09 0.48 -7.65
N LEU A 89 5.14 1.06 -6.44
CA LEU A 89 4.18 0.76 -5.37
C LEU A 89 2.71 0.84 -5.81
N PRO A 90 2.23 1.90 -6.50
CA PRO A 90 0.82 1.95 -6.87
C PRO A 90 0.42 0.85 -7.86
N GLU A 91 1.27 0.51 -8.82
CA GLU A 91 1.00 -0.58 -9.75
C GLU A 91 0.99 -1.93 -9.06
N ALA A 92 1.95 -2.17 -8.18
CA ALA A 92 2.02 -3.41 -7.40
C ALA A 92 0.78 -3.59 -6.53
N LEU A 93 0.36 -2.53 -5.82
CA LEU A 93 -0.85 -2.56 -5.00
C LEU A 93 -2.10 -2.77 -5.83
N SER A 94 -2.19 -2.12 -7.00
CA SER A 94 -3.34 -2.30 -7.89
C SER A 94 -3.49 -3.75 -8.32
N GLN A 95 -2.37 -4.38 -8.70
CA GLN A 95 -2.37 -5.78 -9.10
C GLN A 95 -2.73 -6.73 -7.95
N ILE A 96 -2.07 -6.56 -6.81
CA ILE A 96 -2.28 -7.40 -5.63
C ILE A 96 -3.73 -7.28 -5.12
N CYS A 97 -4.22 -6.05 -5.02
CA CYS A 97 -5.58 -5.81 -4.52
C CYS A 97 -6.64 -6.26 -5.51
N SER A 98 -6.40 -6.15 -6.81
CA SER A 98 -7.32 -6.66 -7.83
C SER A 98 -7.47 -8.18 -7.74
N GLU A 99 -6.37 -8.89 -7.56
CA GLU A 99 -6.38 -10.34 -7.38
C GLU A 99 -7.13 -10.73 -6.09
N ALA A 100 -6.87 -10.03 -5.00
CA ALA A 100 -7.52 -10.30 -3.71
C ALA A 100 -9.01 -9.97 -3.73
N ALA A 101 -9.39 -8.89 -4.39
CA ALA A 101 -10.78 -8.45 -4.48
C ALA A 101 -11.61 -9.25 -5.48
N GLY A 102 -10.97 -9.91 -6.45
CA GLY A 102 -11.66 -10.62 -7.52
C GLY A 102 -12.27 -9.70 -8.57
N VAL A 103 -11.99 -8.41 -8.52
CA VAL A 103 -12.43 -7.41 -9.51
C VAL A 103 -11.30 -6.40 -9.71
N PRO A 104 -11.22 -5.74 -10.87
CA PRO A 104 -10.18 -4.74 -11.09
C PRO A 104 -10.36 -3.54 -10.16
N VAL A 105 -9.32 -3.19 -9.44
CA VAL A 105 -9.24 -1.96 -8.67
C VAL A 105 -7.95 -1.25 -9.06
N SER A 106 -7.96 0.07 -8.97
CA SER A 106 -6.80 0.88 -9.33
C SER A 106 -6.43 1.78 -8.16
N LEU A 107 -5.16 1.75 -7.80
CA LEU A 107 -4.61 2.59 -6.74
C LEU A 107 -3.64 3.59 -7.36
N ARG A 108 -3.75 4.84 -6.94
CA ARG A 108 -2.89 5.93 -7.40
C ARG A 108 -2.22 6.62 -6.23
N LEU A 109 -0.98 6.99 -6.40
CA LEU A 109 -0.21 7.73 -5.40
C LEU A 109 0.43 8.97 -6.03
#